data_f6c1f89edf7f94b9e7de395db79c111d
#
_entry.id   f6c1f89edf7f94b9e7de395db79c111d
#
_cell.length_a   1.000
_cell.length_b   1.000
_cell.length_c   1.000
_cell.angle_alpha   90.00
_cell.angle_beta   90.00
_cell.angle_gamma   90.00
#
_symmetry.space_group_name_H-M   'P 1'
#
loop_
_entity.id
_entity.type
_entity.pdbx_description
1 polymer ?
#
loop_
_entity_poly.entity_id
_entity_poly.type
_entity_poly.pdbx_seq_one_letter_code
_entity_poly.pdbx_strand_id
1 'polypeptide(L)'
;TSEHTNVEPEAGSGRAVSDIPDFDDLTPEQQAQAEQMAQELAEARERLAQTPAAEVVANHVMGLYELGAIHLSSGSADEAKVAIDAMVAIMNELPGRLGENEKVLRDALQQLQIAFVQVSKE
;
A
#
# COMPACT_ATOMS: atom_id res chain seq x y z
N THR A 1 1.34 16.57 -36.89
CA THR A 1 1.43 16.33 -36.42
C THR A 1 1.33 16.59 -35.85
N SER A 2 1.29 16.76 -36.07
CA SER A 2 1.14 16.74 -35.19
C SER A 2 0.92 17.07 -34.68
N GLU A 3 0.81 17.49 -34.82
CA GLU A 3 0.59 17.60 -33.92
C GLU A 3 0.49 17.56 -33.40
N HIS A 4 0.30 17.81 -33.82
CA HIS A 4 0.28 17.53 -33.00
C HIS A 4 0.44 17.30 -32.63
N THR A 5 0.41 17.52 -32.93
CA THR A 5 0.48 17.15 -32.29
C THR A 5 0.71 16.96 -31.87
N ASN A 6 0.62 17.13 -31.96
CA ASN A 6 0.78 16.76 -31.31
C ASN A 6 0.79 16.50 -30.78
N VAL A 7 0.68 16.51 -30.71
CA VAL A 7 0.62 16.07 -30.00
C VAL A 7 0.72 15.70 -29.44
N GLU A 8 0.50 15.58 -29.14
CA GLU A 8 0.47 15.05 -28.63
C GLU A 8 0.80 14.65 -28.00
N PRO A 9 0.62 14.52 -27.70
CA PRO A 9 0.81 13.91 -27.04
C PRO A 9 0.70 13.46 -26.51
N GLU A 10 0.45 13.37 -26.27
CA GLU A 10 0.24 12.90 -25.69
C GLU A 10 -0.07 12.31 -25.08
N ALA A 11 -0.45 12.21 -25.15
CA ALA A 11 -0.75 11.80 -24.42
C ALA A 11 -0.79 11.16 -23.56
N GLY A 12 -0.82 10.57 -23.61
CA GLY A 12 -0.88 9.78 -22.74
C GLY A 12 -0.33 10.07 -21.55
N SER A 13 0.34 10.33 -21.61
CA SER A 13 0.83 10.60 -20.59
C SER A 13 0.25 11.39 -19.95
N GLY A 14 -0.18 10.85 -20.18
CA GLY A 14 -0.43 11.47 -19.35
C GLY A 14 -0.73 12.79 -19.44
N ARG A 15 -1.38 13.11 -18.54
CA ARG A 15 -1.72 14.47 -18.41
C ARG A 15 -0.49 15.33 -18.14
N ALA A 16 -0.33 16.35 -18.92
CA ALA A 16 0.75 17.30 -18.74
C ALA A 16 0.52 18.11 -17.46
N VAL A 17 1.63 18.55 -16.88
CA VAL A 17 1.56 19.39 -15.67
C VAL A 17 0.80 20.68 -15.98
N SER A 18 0.89 21.17 -17.22
CA SER A 18 0.19 22.38 -17.62
C SER A 18 -1.33 22.25 -17.58
N ASP A 19 -1.86 21.01 -17.51
CA ASP A 19 -3.30 20.80 -17.39
C ASP A 19 -3.79 20.96 -15.97
N ILE A 20 -2.89 21.08 -15.00
CA ILE A 20 -3.23 21.27 -13.60
C ILE A 20 -3.32 22.75 -13.33
N PRO A 21 -4.47 23.27 -12.83
CA PRO A 21 -4.58 24.71 -12.55
C PRO A 21 -3.57 25.15 -11.52
N ASP A 22 -3.01 26.34 -11.69
CA ASP A 22 -2.19 26.95 -10.67
C ASP A 22 -3.08 27.32 -9.47
N PHE A 23 -2.48 27.39 -8.30
CA PHE A 23 -3.22 27.72 -7.08
C PHE A 23 -3.95 29.05 -7.23
N ASP A 24 -3.31 30.03 -7.87
CA ASP A 24 -3.89 31.36 -8.03
C ASP A 24 -5.09 31.38 -8.98
N ASP A 25 -5.22 30.36 -9.84
CA ASP A 25 -6.33 30.26 -10.78
C ASP A 25 -7.58 29.63 -10.16
N LEU A 26 -7.47 29.14 -8.92
CA LEU A 26 -8.58 28.52 -8.24
C LEU A 26 -9.53 29.56 -7.66
N THR A 27 -10.80 29.20 -7.53
CA THR A 27 -11.74 30.04 -6.80
C THR A 27 -11.35 30.09 -5.32
N PRO A 28 -11.82 31.08 -4.57
CA PRO A 28 -11.56 31.12 -3.13
C PRO A 28 -11.98 29.84 -2.42
N GLU A 29 -13.11 29.23 -2.82
CA GLU A 29 -13.54 27.97 -2.23
C GLU A 29 -12.59 26.85 -2.56
N GLN A 30 -12.12 26.78 -3.81
CA GLN A 30 -11.15 25.77 -4.22
C GLN A 30 -9.82 25.95 -3.53
N GLN A 31 -9.39 27.21 -3.34
CA GLN A 31 -8.17 27.50 -2.61
C GLN A 31 -8.26 27.03 -1.16
N ALA A 32 -9.41 27.28 -0.53
CA ALA A 32 -9.62 26.86 0.85
C ALA A 32 -9.58 25.34 0.96
N GLN A 33 -10.19 24.63 0.01
CA GLN A 33 -10.17 23.18 0.00
C GLN A 33 -8.75 22.65 -0.21
N ALA A 34 -8.00 23.27 -1.11
CA ALA A 34 -6.62 22.85 -1.38
C ALA A 34 -5.75 23.05 -0.14
N GLU A 35 -5.92 24.18 0.55
CA GLU A 35 -5.17 24.45 1.78
C GLU A 35 -5.54 23.45 2.88
N GLN A 36 -6.82 23.12 3.00
CA GLN A 36 -7.26 22.15 3.98
C GLN A 36 -6.68 20.78 3.70
N MET A 37 -6.69 20.36 2.45
CA MET A 37 -6.12 19.06 2.06
C MET A 37 -4.62 19.02 2.33
N ALA A 38 -3.91 20.11 2.02
CA ALA A 38 -2.48 20.20 2.27
C ALA A 38 -2.18 20.11 3.76
N GLN A 39 -3.01 20.76 4.57
CA GLN A 39 -2.83 20.73 6.03
C GLN A 39 -3.10 19.34 6.58
N GLU A 40 -4.16 18.69 6.10
CA GLU A 40 -4.49 17.34 6.55
C GLU A 40 -3.38 16.35 6.18
N LEU A 41 -2.81 16.50 4.99
CA LEU A 41 -1.71 15.66 4.57
C LEU A 41 -0.47 15.88 5.43
N ALA A 42 -0.17 17.14 5.74
CA ALA A 42 0.97 17.47 6.60
C ALA A 42 0.80 16.88 7.99
N GLU A 43 -0.41 16.96 8.54
CA GLU A 43 -0.70 16.39 9.85
C GLU A 43 -0.60 14.87 9.84
N ALA A 44 -1.08 14.24 8.75
CA ALA A 44 -0.98 12.80 8.62
C ALA A 44 0.48 12.35 8.55
N ARG A 45 1.30 13.10 7.82
CA ARG A 45 2.73 12.81 7.73
C ARG A 45 3.42 12.95 9.09
N GLU A 46 3.03 13.96 9.83
CA GLU A 46 3.63 14.18 11.15
C GLU A 46 3.26 13.05 12.10
N ARG A 47 1.99 12.64 12.09
CA ARG A 47 1.57 11.51 12.93
C ARG A 47 2.32 10.24 12.56
N LEU A 48 2.49 10.00 11.27
CA LEU A 48 3.22 8.82 10.81
C LEU A 48 4.69 8.88 11.20
N ALA A 49 5.30 10.07 11.12
CA ALA A 49 6.69 10.24 11.50
C ALA A 49 6.91 9.98 12.99
N GLN A 50 5.89 10.19 13.81
CA GLN A 50 5.96 9.96 15.26
C GLN A 50 5.58 8.53 15.64
N THR A 51 5.04 7.77 14.73
CA THR A 51 4.67 6.38 15.01
C THR A 51 5.89 5.49 14.80
N PRO A 52 6.19 4.57 15.73
CA PRO A 52 7.32 3.67 15.54
C PRO A 52 7.20 2.89 14.23
N ALA A 53 8.29 2.82 13.49
CA ALA A 53 8.29 2.10 12.21
C ALA A 53 7.92 0.63 12.38
N ALA A 54 8.32 0.02 13.50
CA ALA A 54 7.97 -1.37 13.77
C ALA A 54 6.45 -1.57 13.75
N GLU A 55 5.71 -0.62 14.32
CA GLU A 55 4.26 -0.70 14.38
C GLU A 55 3.64 -0.57 12.97
N VAL A 56 4.16 0.36 12.17
CA VAL A 56 3.67 0.55 10.80
C VAL A 56 3.94 -0.69 9.97
N VAL A 57 5.16 -1.22 10.04
CA VAL A 57 5.52 -2.44 9.30
C VAL A 57 4.66 -3.61 9.74
N ALA A 58 4.43 -3.76 11.05
CA ALA A 58 3.59 -4.85 11.55
C ALA A 58 2.18 -4.77 10.99
N ASN A 59 1.63 -3.55 10.88
CA ASN A 59 0.30 -3.37 10.29
C ASN A 59 0.28 -3.78 8.83
N HIS A 60 1.33 -3.47 8.08
CA HIS A 60 1.41 -3.88 6.68
C HIS A 60 1.54 -5.40 6.55
N VAL A 61 2.28 -6.03 7.45
CA VAL A 61 2.39 -7.49 7.46
C VAL A 61 1.02 -8.12 7.73
N MET A 62 0.26 -7.53 8.65
CA MET A 62 -1.10 -8.03 8.91
C MET A 62 -1.96 -7.91 7.65
N GLY A 63 -1.79 -6.84 6.88
CA GLY A 63 -2.49 -6.69 5.60
C GLY A 63 -2.11 -7.78 4.61
N LEU A 64 -0.84 -8.17 4.59
CA LEU A 64 -0.41 -9.27 3.74
C LEU A 64 -1.02 -10.60 4.19
N TYR A 65 -1.13 -10.80 5.49
CA TYR A 65 -1.80 -11.98 6.03
C TYR A 65 -3.25 -12.04 5.53
N GLU A 66 -3.97 -10.93 5.64
CA GLU A 66 -5.35 -10.87 5.20
C GLU A 66 -5.47 -11.13 3.71
N LEU A 67 -4.56 -10.55 2.92
CA LEU A 67 -4.56 -10.77 1.48
C LEU A 67 -4.35 -12.24 1.14
N GLY A 68 -3.40 -12.89 1.81
CA GLY A 68 -3.16 -14.31 1.59
C GLY A 68 -4.37 -15.16 1.96
N ALA A 69 -5.00 -14.84 3.09
CA ALA A 69 -6.19 -15.57 3.54
C ALA A 69 -7.35 -15.42 2.55
N ILE A 70 -7.55 -14.21 2.03
CA ILE A 70 -8.60 -13.95 1.06
C ILE A 70 -8.37 -14.76 -0.21
N HIS A 71 -7.15 -14.79 -0.71
CA HIS A 71 -6.85 -15.55 -1.92
C HIS A 71 -7.00 -17.06 -1.71
N LEU A 72 -6.62 -17.56 -0.54
CA LEU A 72 -6.83 -18.98 -0.25
C LEU A 72 -8.33 -19.31 -0.22
N SER A 73 -9.13 -18.44 0.40
CA SER A 73 -10.59 -18.63 0.46
C SER A 73 -11.22 -18.62 -0.93
N SER A 74 -10.61 -17.88 -1.85
CA SER A 74 -11.09 -17.78 -3.23
C SER A 74 -10.54 -18.88 -4.14
N GLY A 75 -9.72 -19.78 -3.61
CA GLY A 75 -9.13 -20.84 -4.40
C GLY A 75 -7.94 -20.42 -5.24
N SER A 76 -7.39 -19.24 -4.98
CA SER A 76 -6.27 -18.69 -5.75
C SER A 76 -4.95 -18.90 -5.02
N ALA A 77 -4.51 -20.14 -4.95
CA ALA A 77 -3.30 -20.49 -4.20
C ALA A 77 -2.06 -19.76 -4.73
N ASP A 78 -1.97 -19.56 -6.05
CA ASP A 78 -0.82 -18.88 -6.63
C ASP A 78 -0.74 -17.44 -6.17
N GLU A 79 -1.88 -16.74 -6.09
CA GLU A 79 -1.93 -15.38 -5.62
C GLU A 79 -1.62 -15.31 -4.12
N ALA A 80 -2.16 -16.27 -3.36
CA ALA A 80 -1.89 -16.35 -1.93
C ALA A 80 -0.40 -16.53 -1.67
N LYS A 81 0.28 -17.29 -2.53
CA LYS A 81 1.71 -17.55 -2.34
C LYS A 81 2.53 -16.28 -2.41
N VAL A 82 2.15 -15.33 -3.26
CA VAL A 82 2.86 -14.05 -3.33
C VAL A 82 2.79 -13.34 -1.98
N ALA A 83 1.61 -13.28 -1.38
CA ALA A 83 1.43 -12.62 -0.09
C ALA A 83 2.20 -13.37 1.01
N ILE A 84 2.14 -14.69 0.99
CA ILE A 84 2.85 -15.50 1.99
C ILE A 84 4.36 -15.31 1.86
N ASP A 85 4.89 -15.36 0.64
CA ASP A 85 6.31 -15.17 0.43
C ASP A 85 6.77 -13.80 0.87
N ALA A 86 5.94 -12.77 0.66
CA ALA A 86 6.24 -11.42 1.13
C ALA A 86 6.32 -11.38 2.67
N MET A 87 5.36 -12.03 3.34
CA MET A 87 5.39 -12.11 4.80
C MET A 87 6.66 -12.82 5.28
N VAL A 88 6.97 -13.95 4.65
CA VAL A 88 8.16 -14.73 5.04
C VAL A 88 9.41 -13.86 4.92
N ALA A 89 9.54 -13.14 3.80
CA ALA A 89 10.71 -12.30 3.58
C ALA A 89 10.84 -11.23 4.67
N ILE A 90 9.75 -10.56 4.99
CA ILE A 90 9.77 -9.50 6.00
C ILE A 90 10.08 -10.08 7.38
N MET A 91 9.41 -11.17 7.75
CA MET A 91 9.60 -11.76 9.07
C MET A 91 11.01 -12.29 9.26
N ASN A 92 11.62 -12.80 8.19
CA ASN A 92 12.97 -13.33 8.26
C ASN A 92 14.04 -12.24 8.35
N GLU A 93 13.75 -11.05 7.78
CA GLU A 93 14.71 -9.94 7.80
C GLU A 93 14.63 -9.12 9.07
N LEU A 94 13.55 -9.20 9.82
CA LEU A 94 13.30 -8.30 10.95
C LEU A 94 13.02 -9.05 12.25
N PRO A 95 13.81 -10.10 12.59
CA PRO A 95 13.55 -10.82 13.84
C PRO A 95 13.77 -9.90 15.04
N GLY A 96 12.79 -9.86 15.95
CA GLY A 96 12.87 -9.04 17.14
C GLY A 96 12.63 -7.57 16.90
N ARG A 97 12.25 -7.18 15.69
CA ARG A 97 12.14 -5.77 15.32
C ARG A 97 10.72 -5.31 14.98
N LEU A 98 9.73 -6.16 15.18
CA LEU A 98 8.35 -5.83 14.82
C LEU A 98 7.48 -5.49 16.05
N GLY A 99 8.11 -5.33 17.19
CA GLY A 99 7.41 -4.90 18.39
C GLY A 99 6.57 -6.00 19.02
N GLU A 100 5.56 -5.60 19.78
CA GLU A 100 4.76 -6.52 20.57
C GLU A 100 3.95 -7.47 19.72
N ASN A 101 3.64 -7.10 18.49
CA ASN A 101 2.80 -7.90 17.62
C ASN A 101 3.58 -8.98 16.86
N GLU A 102 4.89 -9.03 17.03
CA GLU A 102 5.71 -9.95 16.22
C GLU A 102 5.30 -11.40 16.43
N LYS A 103 5.08 -11.80 17.68
CA LYS A 103 4.69 -13.18 17.97
C LYS A 103 3.36 -13.54 17.31
N VAL A 104 2.39 -12.63 17.40
CA VAL A 104 1.09 -12.83 16.78
C VAL A 104 1.24 -12.99 15.28
N LEU A 105 2.09 -12.17 14.67
CA LEU A 105 2.30 -12.23 13.22
C LEU A 105 3.00 -13.52 12.82
N ARG A 106 3.96 -14.01 13.60
CA ARG A 106 4.61 -15.28 13.30
C ARG A 106 3.65 -16.45 13.41
N ASP A 107 2.79 -16.42 14.43
CA ASP A 107 1.76 -17.46 14.59
C ASP A 107 0.76 -17.40 13.42
N ALA A 108 0.36 -16.20 13.02
CA ALA A 108 -0.55 -16.02 11.89
C ALA A 108 0.08 -16.55 10.59
N LEU A 109 1.35 -16.25 10.36
CA LEU A 109 2.05 -16.75 9.18
C LEU A 109 2.08 -18.28 9.17
N GLN A 110 2.36 -18.89 10.31
CA GLN A 110 2.40 -20.35 10.39
C GLN A 110 1.04 -20.95 10.04
N GLN A 111 -0.04 -20.37 10.57
CA GLN A 111 -1.38 -20.84 10.26
C GLN A 111 -1.69 -20.68 8.76
N LEU A 112 -1.28 -19.57 8.20
CA LEU A 112 -1.51 -19.30 6.78
C LEU A 112 -0.75 -20.30 5.90
N GLN A 113 0.48 -20.64 6.29
CA GLN A 113 1.28 -21.63 5.56
C GLN A 113 0.65 -23.01 5.62
N ILE A 114 0.10 -23.39 6.76
CA ILE A 114 -0.60 -24.67 6.91
C ILE A 114 -1.82 -24.69 6.00
N ALA A 115 -2.60 -23.61 6.01
CA ALA A 115 -3.78 -23.51 5.16
C ALA A 115 -3.39 -23.57 3.68
N PHE A 116 -2.29 -22.94 3.30
CA PHE A 116 -1.81 -22.96 1.92
C PHE A 116 -1.51 -24.37 1.47
N VAL A 117 -0.82 -25.16 2.30
CA VAL A 117 -0.48 -26.54 1.96
C VAL A 117 -1.75 -27.34 1.74
N GLN A 118 -2.75 -27.16 2.59
CA GLN A 118 -4.01 -27.91 2.46
C GLN A 118 -4.74 -27.56 1.18
N VAL A 119 -4.83 -26.27 0.85
CA VAL A 119 -5.49 -25.84 -0.38
C VAL A 119 -4.74 -26.33 -1.61
N SER A 120 -3.41 -26.31 -1.55
CA SER A 120 -2.58 -26.72 -2.69
C SER A 120 -2.69 -28.20 -3.00
N LYS A 121 -3.12 -29.00 -2.03
CA LYS A 121 -3.30 -30.45 -2.24
C LYS A 121 -4.61 -30.76 -2.96
N GLU A 122 -5.52 -29.82 -2.99
CA GLU A 122 -6.81 -30.00 -3.67
C GLU A 122 -6.66 -29.70 -5.15
#